data_3270c5b147c65507ca2b62e01d70b4b4
#
_entry.id   3270c5b147c65507ca2b62e01d70b4b4
#
_cell.length_a   1.000
_cell.length_b   1.000
_cell.length_c   1.000
_cell.angle_alpha   90.00
_cell.angle_beta   90.00
_cell.angle_gamma   90.00
#
_symmetry.space_group_name_H-M   'P 1'
#
loop_
_entity.id
_entity.type
_entity.pdbx_description
1 polymer ?
#
loop_
_entity_poly.entity_id
_entity_poly.type
_entity_poly.pdbx_seq_one_letter_code
_entity_poly.pdbx_strand_id
1 'polypeptide(L)'
;MFIGFRATGKTTIGKLVAQTLGYLFLDTDVLIENRTGRTIAEIVEQEGWSGFRKREKEIIKELGFKQNLVIAVGGGAVLDEENVIYLKKNGIIIWLKAQPETILKRLIKDKKTVSQRPSLTGKSPLEEINEVLNQRLAIYQKVADKMIDTEGKTPQEIAKEIVNLLNYAISPA
;
A
#
# COMPACT_ATOMS: atom_id res chain seq x y z
N MET A 1 -4.36 7.96 -1.62
CA MET A 1 -3.72 6.66 -1.90
C MET A 1 -2.90 6.24 -0.70
N PHE A 2 -2.86 4.94 -0.39
CA PHE A 2 -2.12 4.41 0.77
C PHE A 2 -0.88 3.66 0.33
N ILE A 3 0.27 4.05 0.87
CA ILE A 3 1.56 3.37 0.74
C ILE A 3 2.02 2.85 2.10
N GLY A 4 3.03 2.00 2.11
CA GLY A 4 3.62 1.41 3.30
C GLY A 4 3.87 -0.08 3.14
N PHE A 5 4.58 -0.68 4.09
CA PHE A 5 4.91 -2.10 4.06
C PHE A 5 3.64 -2.98 4.11
N ARG A 6 3.75 -4.27 3.73
CA ARG A 6 2.64 -5.24 3.94
C ARG A 6 2.23 -5.29 5.41
N ALA A 7 0.98 -5.59 5.69
CA ALA A 7 0.38 -5.62 7.03
C ALA A 7 0.37 -4.29 7.81
N THR A 8 0.64 -3.13 7.18
CA THR A 8 0.44 -1.81 7.82
C THR A 8 -1.02 -1.37 7.87
N GLY A 9 -1.95 -2.16 7.29
CA GLY A 9 -3.38 -1.89 7.35
C GLY A 9 -3.98 -1.20 6.12
N LYS A 10 -3.22 -1.02 5.03
CA LYS A 10 -3.68 -0.30 3.82
C LYS A 10 -5.05 -0.76 3.32
N THR A 11 -5.26 -2.05 3.17
CA THR A 11 -6.53 -2.61 2.66
C THR A 11 -7.67 -2.40 3.64
N THR A 12 -7.45 -2.65 4.94
CA THR A 12 -8.50 -2.53 5.97
C THR A 12 -8.90 -1.07 6.17
N ILE A 13 -7.90 -0.20 6.40
CA ILE A 13 -8.12 1.23 6.61
C ILE A 13 -8.66 1.88 5.34
N GLY A 14 -8.14 1.48 4.17
CA GLY A 14 -8.58 1.99 2.88
C GLY A 14 -10.05 1.75 2.61
N LYS A 15 -10.56 0.57 2.93
CA LYS A 15 -12.00 0.26 2.81
C LYS A 15 -12.85 1.15 3.71
N LEU A 16 -12.43 1.37 4.97
CA LEU A 16 -13.16 2.24 5.91
C LEU A 16 -13.18 3.70 5.44
N VAL A 17 -12.04 4.21 4.98
CA VAL A 17 -11.93 5.57 4.45
C VAL A 17 -12.79 5.72 3.19
N ALA A 18 -12.74 4.77 2.27
CA ALA A 18 -13.56 4.77 1.05
C ALA A 18 -15.05 4.77 1.35
N GLN A 19 -15.48 3.93 2.29
CA GLN A 19 -16.87 3.88 2.74
C GLN A 19 -17.33 5.23 3.31
N THR A 20 -16.50 5.86 4.15
CA THR A 20 -16.84 7.15 4.77
C THR A 20 -16.91 8.30 3.75
N LEU A 21 -16.04 8.27 2.72
CA LEU A 21 -16.01 9.30 1.69
C LEU A 21 -16.99 9.05 0.53
N GLY A 22 -17.65 7.89 0.48
CA GLY A 22 -18.46 7.49 -0.67
C GLY A 22 -17.63 7.21 -1.93
N TYR A 23 -16.36 6.80 -1.77
CA TYR A 23 -15.41 6.52 -2.86
C TYR A 23 -15.28 5.01 -3.11
N LEU A 24 -14.84 4.64 -4.30
CA LEU A 24 -14.51 3.26 -4.61
C LEU A 24 -13.14 2.89 -4.00
N PHE A 25 -13.07 1.74 -3.33
CA PHE A 25 -11.80 1.18 -2.85
C PHE A 25 -11.20 0.23 -3.88
N LEU A 26 -9.92 0.38 -4.17
CA LEU A 26 -9.14 -0.51 -5.03
C LEU A 26 -7.82 -0.90 -4.35
N ASP A 27 -7.41 -2.16 -4.54
CA ASP A 27 -6.10 -2.68 -4.13
C ASP A 27 -5.35 -3.13 -5.39
N THR A 28 -4.15 -2.57 -5.62
CA THR A 28 -3.40 -2.85 -6.86
C THR A 28 -3.00 -4.31 -6.97
N ASP A 29 -2.69 -4.97 -5.85
CA ASP A 29 -2.33 -6.38 -5.84
C ASP A 29 -3.53 -7.25 -6.26
N VAL A 30 -4.71 -6.97 -5.72
CA VAL A 30 -5.97 -7.66 -6.10
C VAL A 30 -6.32 -7.41 -7.58
N LEU A 31 -6.10 -6.20 -8.07
CA LEU A 31 -6.35 -5.90 -9.50
C LEU A 31 -5.41 -6.67 -10.43
N ILE A 32 -4.13 -6.86 -10.04
CA ILE A 32 -3.19 -7.67 -10.81
C ILE A 32 -3.66 -9.12 -10.85
N GLU A 33 -4.01 -9.70 -9.69
CA GLU A 33 -4.49 -11.08 -9.62
C GLU A 33 -5.76 -11.29 -10.44
N ASN A 34 -6.74 -10.39 -10.31
CA ASN A 34 -7.99 -10.47 -11.08
C ASN A 34 -7.78 -10.38 -12.60
N ARG A 35 -6.85 -9.52 -13.06
CA ARG A 35 -6.57 -9.38 -14.49
C ARG A 35 -5.81 -10.54 -15.08
N THR A 36 -4.95 -11.16 -14.30
CA THR A 36 -4.09 -12.24 -14.77
C THR A 36 -4.68 -13.63 -14.53
N GLY A 37 -5.66 -13.75 -13.65
CA GLY A 37 -6.17 -15.04 -13.17
C GLY A 37 -5.12 -15.83 -12.37
N ARG A 38 -4.03 -15.19 -11.93
CA ARG A 38 -2.90 -15.78 -11.22
C ARG A 38 -2.61 -15.03 -9.94
N THR A 39 -2.15 -15.74 -8.93
CA THR A 39 -1.64 -15.14 -7.70
C THR A 39 -0.33 -14.39 -7.94
N ILE A 40 0.01 -13.43 -7.06
CA ILE A 40 1.31 -12.74 -7.14
C ILE A 40 2.46 -13.74 -7.04
N ALA A 41 2.33 -14.78 -6.22
CA ALA A 41 3.35 -15.83 -6.10
C ALA A 41 3.60 -16.53 -7.44
N GLU A 42 2.55 -16.95 -8.15
CA GLU A 42 2.66 -17.59 -9.47
C GLU A 42 3.26 -16.64 -10.52
N ILE A 43 2.89 -15.35 -10.49
CA ILE A 43 3.48 -14.37 -11.41
C ILE A 43 4.98 -14.22 -11.15
N VAL A 44 5.38 -14.12 -9.89
CA VAL A 44 6.80 -13.97 -9.50
C VAL A 44 7.59 -15.24 -9.81
N GLU A 45 7.01 -16.42 -9.61
CA GLU A 45 7.64 -17.69 -9.95
C GLU A 45 7.89 -17.83 -11.44
N GLN A 46 6.92 -17.46 -12.28
CA GLN A 46 6.99 -17.62 -13.73
C GLN A 46 7.75 -16.50 -14.45
N GLU A 47 7.64 -15.28 -13.98
CA GLU A 47 8.11 -14.07 -14.68
C GLU A 47 9.07 -13.21 -13.84
N GLY A 48 9.36 -13.60 -12.60
CA GLY A 48 10.16 -12.84 -11.67
C GLY A 48 9.47 -11.57 -11.17
N TRP A 49 10.13 -10.87 -10.27
CA TRP A 49 9.65 -9.57 -9.77
C TRP A 49 9.49 -8.53 -10.89
N SER A 50 10.29 -8.61 -11.96
CA SER A 50 10.18 -7.69 -13.10
C SER A 50 8.83 -7.79 -13.79
N GLY A 51 8.32 -9.01 -14.02
CA GLY A 51 7.00 -9.26 -14.61
C GLY A 51 5.87 -8.71 -13.74
N PHE A 52 5.95 -8.89 -12.42
CA PHE A 52 5.00 -8.29 -11.48
C PHE A 52 5.05 -6.75 -11.54
N ARG A 53 6.24 -6.13 -11.49
CA ARG A 53 6.42 -4.67 -11.52
C ARG A 53 5.90 -4.03 -12.80
N LYS A 54 6.03 -4.69 -13.93
CA LYS A 54 5.45 -4.23 -15.20
C LYS A 54 3.92 -4.10 -15.08
N ARG A 55 3.24 -5.10 -14.54
CA ARG A 55 1.78 -5.08 -14.35
C ARG A 55 1.33 -4.06 -13.31
N GLU A 56 2.07 -3.95 -12.22
CA GLU A 56 1.81 -2.94 -11.18
C GLU A 56 1.86 -1.53 -11.79
N LYS A 57 2.85 -1.25 -12.63
CA LYS A 57 3.02 0.03 -13.32
C LYS A 57 1.87 0.33 -14.28
N GLU A 58 1.43 -0.64 -15.07
CA GLU A 58 0.30 -0.49 -16.00
C GLU A 58 -0.99 -0.13 -15.24
N ILE A 59 -1.27 -0.80 -14.12
CA ILE A 59 -2.43 -0.52 -13.28
C ILE A 59 -2.33 0.87 -12.64
N ILE A 60 -1.19 1.23 -12.08
CA ILE A 60 -0.99 2.54 -11.44
C ILE A 60 -1.15 3.66 -12.46
N LYS A 61 -0.61 3.51 -13.66
CA LYS A 61 -0.79 4.47 -14.76
C LYS A 61 -2.27 4.68 -15.07
N GLU A 62 -3.03 3.60 -15.20
CA GLU A 62 -4.48 3.69 -15.46
C GLU A 62 -5.23 4.39 -14.31
N LEU A 63 -4.92 4.03 -13.06
CA LEU A 63 -5.59 4.58 -11.88
C LEU A 63 -5.25 6.04 -11.63
N GLY A 64 -4.06 6.51 -12.03
CA GLY A 64 -3.62 7.89 -11.87
C GLY A 64 -4.48 8.93 -12.60
N PHE A 65 -5.33 8.51 -13.54
CA PHE A 65 -6.27 9.38 -14.26
C PHE A 65 -7.70 9.33 -13.71
N LYS A 66 -7.97 8.46 -12.75
CA LYS A 66 -9.32 8.29 -12.18
C LYS A 66 -9.49 9.15 -10.93
N GLN A 67 -10.73 9.49 -10.62
CA GLN A 67 -11.10 10.28 -9.44
C GLN A 67 -12.01 9.48 -8.51
N ASN A 68 -12.23 9.99 -7.31
CA ASN A 68 -13.09 9.40 -6.29
C ASN A 68 -12.68 7.96 -5.93
N LEU A 69 -11.37 7.73 -5.84
CA LEU A 69 -10.78 6.44 -5.48
C LEU A 69 -9.97 6.52 -4.20
N VAL A 70 -10.10 5.48 -3.40
CA VAL A 70 -9.13 5.15 -2.36
C VAL A 70 -8.34 3.93 -2.84
N ILE A 71 -7.03 4.08 -3.00
CA ILE A 71 -6.17 3.04 -3.58
C ILE A 71 -5.17 2.56 -2.53
N ALA A 72 -5.16 1.26 -2.25
CA ALA A 72 -4.06 0.58 -1.55
C ALA A 72 -3.02 0.16 -2.60
N VAL A 73 -1.80 0.65 -2.46
CA VAL A 73 -0.72 0.41 -3.43
C VAL A 73 0.28 -0.61 -2.86
N GLY A 74 0.82 -1.48 -3.69
CA GLY A 74 1.87 -2.41 -3.32
C GLY A 74 3.05 -1.70 -2.65
N GLY A 75 3.63 -2.30 -1.58
CA GLY A 75 4.65 -1.63 -0.76
C GLY A 75 5.95 -1.28 -1.50
N GLY A 76 6.20 -1.84 -2.66
CA GLY A 76 7.36 -1.52 -3.51
C GLY A 76 7.03 -0.67 -4.72
N ALA A 77 5.78 -0.32 -4.95
CA ALA A 77 5.35 0.43 -6.13
C ALA A 77 5.99 1.81 -6.24
N VAL A 78 6.23 2.47 -5.11
CA VAL A 78 6.83 3.82 -5.05
C VAL A 78 8.35 3.83 -5.22
N LEU A 79 8.97 2.66 -5.44
CA LEU A 79 10.38 2.56 -5.84
C LEU A 79 10.58 2.98 -7.31
N ASP A 80 9.54 2.92 -8.12
CA ASP A 80 9.53 3.42 -9.49
C ASP A 80 9.02 4.87 -9.50
N GLU A 81 9.89 5.81 -9.93
CA GLU A 81 9.56 7.24 -9.96
C GLU A 81 8.38 7.56 -10.90
N GLU A 82 8.20 6.80 -11.97
CA GLU A 82 7.07 6.99 -12.89
C GLU A 82 5.74 6.65 -12.21
N ASN A 83 5.72 5.60 -11.37
CA ASN A 83 4.56 5.31 -10.54
C ASN A 83 4.22 6.47 -9.60
N VAL A 84 5.23 7.08 -8.99
CA VAL A 84 5.04 8.23 -8.09
C VAL A 84 4.43 9.42 -8.84
N ILE A 85 4.86 9.68 -10.07
CA ILE A 85 4.29 10.73 -10.92
C ILE A 85 2.80 10.48 -11.16
N TYR A 86 2.41 9.27 -11.55
CA TYR A 86 0.99 8.93 -11.75
C TYR A 86 0.18 9.01 -10.47
N LEU A 87 0.70 8.52 -9.35
CA LEU A 87 0.02 8.57 -8.05
C LEU A 87 -0.19 10.00 -7.56
N LYS A 88 0.77 10.91 -7.79
CA LYS A 88 0.67 12.33 -7.37
C LYS A 88 -0.18 13.19 -8.30
N LYS A 89 -0.50 12.73 -9.51
CA LYS A 89 -1.17 13.54 -10.51
C LYS A 89 -2.54 14.08 -10.05
N ASN A 90 -3.32 13.25 -9.38
CA ASN A 90 -4.70 13.58 -8.97
C ASN A 90 -5.01 13.15 -7.54
N GLY A 91 -4.00 13.03 -6.67
CA GLY A 91 -4.30 12.52 -5.34
C GLY A 91 -3.22 12.75 -4.31
N ILE A 92 -3.57 12.45 -3.08
CA ILE A 92 -2.72 12.57 -1.89
C ILE A 92 -2.17 11.19 -1.55
N ILE A 93 -0.85 11.11 -1.32
CA ILE A 93 -0.17 9.89 -0.88
C ILE A 93 -0.07 9.91 0.65
N ILE A 94 -0.69 8.94 1.29
CA ILE A 94 -0.66 8.75 2.74
C ILE A 94 0.17 7.51 3.05
N TRP A 95 1.25 7.68 3.80
CA TRP A 95 2.06 6.59 4.28
C TRP A 95 1.53 6.07 5.62
N LEU A 96 1.11 4.80 5.66
CA LEU A 96 0.78 4.10 6.89
C LEU A 96 2.04 3.46 7.46
N LYS A 97 2.53 4.01 8.57
CA LYS A 97 3.71 3.56 9.27
C LYS A 97 3.33 2.60 10.40
N ALA A 98 4.13 1.55 10.58
CA ALA A 98 4.07 0.66 11.74
C ALA A 98 5.50 0.19 12.08
N GLN A 99 5.72 -0.20 13.34
CA GLN A 99 6.99 -0.77 13.80
C GLN A 99 7.18 -2.21 13.27
N PRO A 100 8.42 -2.67 13.06
CA PRO A 100 8.70 -4.01 12.56
C PRO A 100 8.01 -5.12 13.35
N GLU A 101 8.00 -5.00 14.68
CA GLU A 101 7.40 -5.98 15.58
C GLU A 101 5.88 -6.05 15.41
N THR A 102 5.24 -4.90 15.19
CA THR A 102 3.80 -4.82 14.93
C THR A 102 3.46 -5.41 13.57
N ILE A 103 4.26 -5.12 12.56
CA ILE A 103 4.12 -5.73 11.23
C ILE A 103 4.24 -7.25 11.33
N LEU A 104 5.25 -7.75 12.02
CA LEU A 104 5.46 -9.20 12.23
C LEU A 104 4.25 -9.84 12.93
N LYS A 105 3.78 -9.25 14.03
CA LYS A 105 2.59 -9.74 14.75
C LYS A 105 1.34 -9.80 13.86
N ARG A 106 1.14 -8.78 13.01
CA ARG A 106 0.02 -8.75 12.07
C ARG A 106 0.16 -9.78 10.95
N LEU A 107 1.37 -9.98 10.42
CA LEU A 107 1.65 -11.00 9.41
C LEU A 107 1.40 -12.42 9.92
N ILE A 108 1.83 -12.73 11.14
CA ILE A 108 1.62 -14.07 11.75
C ILE A 108 0.12 -14.36 11.91
N LYS A 109 -0.69 -13.35 12.23
CA LYS A 109 -2.14 -13.50 12.36
C LYS A 109 -2.84 -13.67 11.01
N ASP A 110 -2.30 -13.09 9.95
CA ASP A 110 -2.87 -13.14 8.60
C ASP A 110 -2.19 -14.22 7.74
N LYS A 111 -2.60 -15.47 7.96
CA LYS A 111 -2.08 -16.64 7.24
C LYS A 111 -2.23 -16.55 5.72
N LYS A 112 -3.23 -15.84 5.19
CA LYS A 112 -3.44 -15.64 3.75
C LYS A 112 -2.33 -14.79 3.15
N THR A 113 -1.96 -13.69 3.78
CA THR A 113 -0.91 -12.80 3.27
C THR A 113 0.46 -13.50 3.22
N VAL A 114 0.75 -14.39 4.17
CA VAL A 114 2.04 -15.12 4.20
C VAL A 114 2.14 -16.13 3.06
N SER A 115 1.06 -16.87 2.76
CA SER A 115 1.08 -17.92 1.72
C SER A 115 1.00 -17.35 0.30
N GLN A 116 0.45 -16.16 0.12
CA GLN A 116 0.22 -15.56 -1.21
C GLN A 116 1.36 -14.66 -1.71
N ARG A 117 2.30 -14.29 -0.83
CA ARG A 117 3.40 -13.38 -1.19
C ARG A 117 4.76 -14.02 -0.90
N PRO A 118 5.58 -14.22 -1.94
CA PRO A 118 6.92 -14.76 -1.77
C PRO A 118 7.77 -13.83 -0.89
N SER A 119 8.77 -14.39 -0.24
CA SER A 119 9.81 -13.64 0.47
C SER A 119 10.51 -12.68 -0.49
N LEU A 120 10.86 -11.50 0.00
CA LEU A 120 11.59 -10.50 -0.76
C LEU A 120 13.11 -10.72 -0.69
N THR A 121 13.60 -11.33 0.40
CA THR A 121 15.04 -11.46 0.67
C THR A 121 15.48 -12.90 0.98
N GLY A 122 14.54 -13.82 1.24
CA GLY A 122 14.83 -15.18 1.67
C GLY A 122 15.32 -15.31 3.12
N LYS A 123 15.32 -14.21 3.89
CA LYS A 123 15.72 -14.16 5.31
C LYS A 123 14.57 -14.51 6.24
N SER A 124 14.85 -14.59 7.55
CA SER A 124 13.78 -14.73 8.54
C SER A 124 12.78 -13.55 8.44
N PRO A 125 11.49 -13.74 8.79
CA PRO A 125 10.48 -12.71 8.61
C PRO A 125 10.81 -11.36 9.24
N LEU A 126 11.39 -11.34 10.44
CA LEU A 126 11.75 -10.09 11.11
C LEU A 126 12.96 -9.41 10.46
N GLU A 127 13.96 -10.17 10.07
CA GLU A 127 15.13 -9.65 9.35
C GLU A 127 14.73 -9.06 8.00
N GLU A 128 13.85 -9.75 7.25
CA GLU A 128 13.31 -9.25 5.99
C GLU A 128 12.56 -7.95 6.20
N ILE A 129 11.68 -7.87 7.22
CA ILE A 129 10.93 -6.65 7.53
C ILE A 129 11.88 -5.49 7.80
N ASN A 130 12.88 -5.69 8.68
CA ASN A 130 13.84 -4.64 9.02
C ASN A 130 14.65 -4.19 7.82
N GLU A 131 15.19 -5.12 7.04
CA GLU A 131 16.00 -4.80 5.86
C GLU A 131 15.19 -4.01 4.82
N VAL A 132 14.02 -4.51 4.46
CA VAL A 132 13.18 -3.89 3.43
C VAL A 132 12.61 -2.55 3.90
N LEU A 133 12.26 -2.42 5.19
CA LEU A 133 11.84 -1.12 5.74
C LEU A 133 12.97 -0.10 5.69
N ASN A 134 14.19 -0.47 6.11
CA ASN A 134 15.35 0.41 6.08
C ASN A 134 15.65 0.91 4.65
N GLN A 135 15.58 0.01 3.66
CA GLN A 135 15.77 0.38 2.25
C GLN A 135 14.69 1.34 1.72
N ARG A 136 13.44 1.24 2.23
CA ARG A 136 12.30 1.99 1.72
C ARG A 136 11.94 3.23 2.52
N LEU A 137 12.46 3.38 3.74
CA LEU A 137 12.09 4.45 4.67
C LEU A 137 12.26 5.84 4.05
N ALA A 138 13.44 6.11 3.49
CA ALA A 138 13.74 7.40 2.87
C ALA A 138 12.80 7.70 1.67
N ILE A 139 12.44 6.66 0.91
CA ILE A 139 11.55 6.80 -0.24
C ILE A 139 10.12 7.07 0.24
N TYR A 140 9.62 6.32 1.22
CA TYR A 140 8.29 6.58 1.78
C TYR A 140 8.19 8.00 2.34
N GLN A 141 9.22 8.47 3.06
CA GLN A 141 9.27 9.84 3.58
C GLN A 141 9.28 10.89 2.47
N LYS A 142 10.03 10.66 1.39
CA LYS A 142 10.14 11.59 0.24
C LYS A 142 8.84 11.70 -0.55
N VAL A 143 8.12 10.59 -0.73
CA VAL A 143 6.96 10.56 -1.62
C VAL A 143 5.63 10.82 -0.93
N ALA A 144 5.52 10.56 0.37
CA ALA A 144 4.30 10.74 1.13
C ALA A 144 3.98 12.22 1.36
N ASP A 145 2.75 12.62 1.10
CA ASP A 145 2.25 13.95 1.45
C ASP A 145 1.85 14.01 2.93
N LYS A 146 1.44 12.88 3.50
CA LYS A 146 1.10 12.71 4.92
C LYS A 146 1.58 11.35 5.42
N MET A 147 1.96 11.31 6.69
CA MET A 147 2.31 10.08 7.40
C MET A 147 1.33 9.86 8.56
N ILE A 148 0.83 8.65 8.70
CA ILE A 148 -0.03 8.23 9.81
C ILE A 148 0.64 7.07 10.53
N ASP A 149 0.94 7.26 11.81
CA ASP A 149 1.40 6.18 12.67
C ASP A 149 0.21 5.31 13.09
N THR A 150 0.33 4.00 12.86
CA THR A 150 -0.73 3.03 13.17
C THR A 150 -0.55 2.30 14.50
N GLU A 151 0.48 2.68 15.28
CA GLU A 151 0.76 2.05 16.57
C GLU A 151 -0.32 2.37 17.60
N GLY A 152 -0.78 1.34 18.31
CA GLY A 152 -1.75 1.48 19.38
C GLY A 152 -3.16 1.91 18.98
N LYS A 153 -3.43 2.07 17.68
CA LYS A 153 -4.72 2.54 17.17
C LYS A 153 -5.50 1.41 16.48
N THR A 154 -6.81 1.47 16.60
CA THR A 154 -7.72 0.63 15.83
C THR A 154 -7.83 1.12 14.36
N PRO A 155 -8.20 0.26 13.41
CA PRO A 155 -8.44 0.68 12.03
C PRO A 155 -9.48 1.80 11.90
N GLN A 156 -10.49 1.81 12.77
CA GLN A 156 -11.55 2.82 12.80
C GLN A 156 -11.01 4.20 13.23
N GLU A 157 -10.19 4.24 14.29
CA GLU A 157 -9.55 5.48 14.74
C GLU A 157 -8.64 6.06 13.65
N ILE A 158 -7.84 5.22 13.00
CA ILE A 158 -6.96 5.64 11.91
C ILE A 158 -7.77 6.15 10.72
N ALA A 159 -8.84 5.45 10.34
CA ALA A 159 -9.70 5.89 9.23
C ALA A 159 -10.34 7.26 9.53
N LYS A 160 -10.83 7.49 10.76
CA LYS A 160 -11.39 8.76 11.20
C LYS A 160 -10.33 9.89 11.15
N GLU A 161 -9.12 9.62 11.64
CA GLU A 161 -7.99 10.56 11.59
C GLU A 161 -7.70 10.99 10.14
N ILE A 162 -7.65 10.02 9.22
CA ILE A 162 -7.39 10.26 7.79
C ILE A 162 -8.52 11.08 7.16
N VAL A 163 -9.78 10.74 7.41
CA VAL A 163 -10.92 11.49 6.86
C VAL A 163 -10.91 12.93 7.34
N ASN A 164 -10.68 13.18 8.63
CA ASN A 164 -10.56 14.53 9.17
C ASN A 164 -9.42 15.31 8.48
N LEU A 165 -8.24 14.68 8.33
CA LEU A 165 -7.10 15.29 7.66
C LEU A 165 -7.41 15.65 6.19
N LEU A 166 -8.14 14.81 5.47
CA LEU A 166 -8.54 15.06 4.09
C LEU A 166 -9.57 16.20 3.99
N ASN A 167 -10.54 16.26 4.90
CA ASN A 167 -11.54 17.33 4.93
C ASN A 167 -10.90 18.70 5.18
N TYR A 168 -9.90 18.79 6.07
CA TYR A 168 -9.14 20.03 6.27
C TYR A 168 -8.30 20.43 5.05
N ALA A 169 -7.84 19.46 4.26
CA ALA A 169 -7.06 19.73 3.06
C ALA A 169 -7.92 20.15 1.85
N ILE A 170 -9.21 19.86 1.87
CA ILE A 170 -10.16 20.12 0.76
C ILE A 170 -11.00 21.39 1.02
N SER A 171 -11.13 21.82 2.28
CA SER A 171 -11.81 23.09 2.60
C SER A 171 -10.83 24.26 2.38
N PRO A 172 -11.03 25.09 1.34
CA PRO A 172 -10.30 26.34 1.26
C PRO A 172 -10.74 27.24 2.42
N ALA A 173 -9.79 27.92 3.04
CA ALA A 173 -10.04 28.99 4.01
C ALA A 173 -10.79 30.15 3.36
#